data_a45a551fb113118757e928e20fc8e3c3
#
_entry.id   a45a551fb113118757e928e20fc8e3c3
#
_cell.length_a   1.000
_cell.length_b   1.000
_cell.length_c   1.000
_cell.angle_alpha   90.00
_cell.angle_beta   90.00
_cell.angle_gamma   90.00
#
_symmetry.space_group_name_H-M   'P 1'
#
loop_
_entity.id
_entity.type
_entity.pdbx_description
1 polymer ?
#
loop_
_entity_poly.entity_id
_entity_poly.type
_entity_poly.pdbx_seq_one_letter_code
_entity_poly.pdbx_strand_id
1 'polypeptide(L)'
;MGTEEMNNEKQTISKEEAAAILKSVDSTKRDAIKSFRIPLLLIAGISNSYSLFVFSWGMTEHENMWALGMYIGAASFGIFVALYLYTFHLLGIKISILARTKERIKSELILMVIFGVILIAGRQVRLLGFEFAPHIAALIAGGYMAYLLYKYPTGEYLVGNQK
;
A
#
# COMPACT_ATOMS: atom_id res chain seq x y z
N MET A 1 2.99 67.30 -1.60
CA MET A 1 3.75 66.13 -1.13
C MET A 1 2.76 65.33 -0.30
N GLY A 2 2.03 64.44 -0.97
CA GLY A 2 1.01 63.60 -0.34
C GLY A 2 1.66 62.27 0.08
N THR A 3 1.69 61.99 1.35
CA THR A 3 2.00 60.69 1.92
C THR A 3 0.76 59.81 1.77
N GLU A 4 0.79 58.91 0.81
CA GLU A 4 -0.15 57.78 0.74
C GLU A 4 0.04 56.90 1.95
N GLU A 5 -0.82 57.07 2.95
CA GLU A 5 -1.04 56.10 3.99
C GLU A 5 -1.59 54.82 3.31
N MET A 6 -0.71 53.87 3.03
CA MET A 6 -1.10 52.48 2.72
C MET A 6 -1.81 51.91 3.95
N ASN A 7 -3.12 52.04 3.94
CA ASN A 7 -4.02 51.47 4.92
C ASN A 7 -3.97 49.95 4.80
N ASN A 8 -3.06 49.35 5.53
CA ASN A 8 -2.89 47.92 5.63
C ASN A 8 -4.02 47.41 6.56
N GLU A 9 -5.25 47.37 6.02
CA GLU A 9 -6.37 46.71 6.67
C GLU A 9 -5.97 45.22 6.86
N LYS A 10 -5.38 44.94 8.00
CA LYS A 10 -5.32 43.57 8.53
C LYS A 10 -6.76 43.12 8.69
N GLN A 11 -7.31 42.46 7.67
CA GLN A 11 -8.55 41.70 7.79
C GLN A 11 -8.37 40.72 8.95
N THR A 12 -8.82 41.09 10.10
CA THR A 12 -8.91 40.18 11.25
C THR A 12 -10.04 39.21 10.97
N ILE A 13 -9.66 38.07 10.35
CA ILE A 13 -10.59 36.97 10.12
C ILE A 13 -11.23 36.61 11.45
N SER A 14 -12.56 36.64 11.51
CA SER A 14 -13.27 36.29 12.72
C SER A 14 -12.96 34.83 13.09
N LYS A 15 -12.99 34.47 14.36
CA LYS A 15 -12.77 33.08 14.82
C LYS A 15 -13.75 32.11 14.13
N GLU A 16 -14.95 32.56 13.82
CA GLU A 16 -15.99 31.79 13.14
C GLU A 16 -15.68 31.57 11.67
N GLU A 17 -15.18 32.62 10.96
CA GLU A 17 -14.71 32.49 9.59
C GLU A 17 -13.48 31.57 9.48
N ALA A 18 -12.52 31.71 10.38
CA ALA A 18 -11.36 30.83 10.45
C ALA A 18 -11.77 29.35 10.67
N ALA A 19 -12.74 29.11 11.55
CA ALA A 19 -13.28 27.78 11.78
C ALA A 19 -14.03 27.22 10.56
N ALA A 20 -14.79 28.06 9.86
CA ALA A 20 -15.49 27.66 8.64
C ALA A 20 -14.52 27.34 7.50
N ILE A 21 -13.46 28.13 7.32
CA ILE A 21 -12.40 27.88 6.34
C ILE A 21 -11.67 26.59 6.64
N LEU A 22 -11.27 26.36 7.91
CA LEU A 22 -10.63 25.12 8.32
C LEU A 22 -11.52 23.91 8.05
N LYS A 23 -12.81 23.98 8.35
CA LYS A 23 -13.77 22.90 8.09
C LYS A 23 -13.91 22.63 6.59
N SER A 24 -13.94 23.67 5.75
CA SER A 24 -14.02 23.52 4.28
C SER A 24 -12.74 22.91 3.71
N VAL A 25 -11.56 23.32 4.19
CA VAL A 25 -10.27 22.73 3.82
C VAL A 25 -10.19 21.24 4.21
N ASP A 26 -10.64 20.92 5.43
CA ASP A 26 -10.67 19.52 5.88
C ASP A 26 -11.63 18.65 5.07
N SER A 27 -12.80 19.17 4.70
CA SER A 27 -13.74 18.45 3.83
C SER A 27 -13.16 18.22 2.44
N THR A 28 -12.59 19.25 1.83
CA THR A 28 -11.96 19.19 0.50
C THR A 28 -10.77 18.19 0.51
N LYS A 29 -9.94 18.23 1.56
CA LYS A 29 -8.85 17.28 1.73
C LYS A 29 -9.35 15.84 1.87
N ARG A 30 -10.41 15.61 2.65
CA ARG A 30 -11.04 14.29 2.79
C ARG A 30 -11.58 13.77 1.46
N ASP A 31 -12.24 14.60 0.69
CA ASP A 31 -12.81 14.22 -0.60
C ASP A 31 -11.71 13.94 -1.65
N ALA A 32 -10.63 14.73 -1.64
CA ALA A 32 -9.45 14.44 -2.46
C ALA A 32 -8.79 13.10 -2.09
N ILE A 33 -8.67 12.80 -0.79
CA ILE A 33 -8.13 11.51 -0.32
C ILE A 33 -9.05 10.35 -0.70
N LYS A 34 -10.38 10.51 -0.62
CA LYS A 34 -11.35 9.48 -1.01
C LYS A 34 -11.27 9.12 -2.49
N SER A 35 -10.98 10.10 -3.35
CA SER A 35 -10.85 9.89 -4.80
C SER A 35 -9.49 9.31 -5.20
N PHE A 36 -8.51 9.31 -4.29
CA PHE A 36 -7.16 8.83 -4.60
C PHE A 36 -7.14 7.32 -4.90
N ARG A 37 -6.47 6.97 -6.00
CA ARG A 37 -6.20 5.59 -6.38
C ARG A 37 -4.70 5.38 -6.52
N ILE A 38 -4.25 4.21 -6.13
CA ILE A 38 -2.85 3.81 -6.31
C ILE A 38 -2.58 3.69 -7.81
N PRO A 39 -1.45 4.24 -8.32
CA PRO A 39 -1.04 4.04 -9.70
C PRO A 39 -0.94 2.55 -10.05
N LEU A 40 -1.55 2.15 -11.18
CA LEU A 40 -1.55 0.75 -11.63
C LEU A 40 -0.14 0.17 -11.76
N LEU A 41 0.84 1.01 -12.11
CA LEU A 41 2.24 0.62 -12.20
C LEU A 41 2.79 0.13 -10.85
N LEU A 42 2.44 0.80 -9.73
CA LEU A 42 2.84 0.38 -8.39
C LEU A 42 2.14 -0.93 -7.97
N ILE A 43 0.84 -1.06 -8.30
CA ILE A 43 0.11 -2.31 -8.06
C ILE A 43 0.78 -3.46 -8.80
N ALA A 44 1.04 -3.27 -10.09
CA ALA A 44 1.71 -4.29 -10.92
C ALA A 44 3.12 -4.60 -10.41
N GLY A 45 3.90 -3.57 -10.05
CA GLY A 45 5.25 -3.74 -9.53
C GLY A 45 5.28 -4.56 -8.24
N ILE A 46 4.46 -4.21 -7.24
CA ILE A 46 4.37 -4.92 -5.97
C ILE A 46 3.90 -6.37 -6.20
N SER A 47 2.84 -6.55 -6.98
CA SER A 47 2.22 -7.85 -7.20
C SER A 47 3.14 -8.81 -7.98
N ASN A 48 3.79 -8.33 -9.05
CA ASN A 48 4.71 -9.15 -9.83
C ASN A 48 5.98 -9.49 -9.05
N SER A 49 6.51 -8.55 -8.25
CA SER A 49 7.68 -8.82 -7.39
C SER A 49 7.37 -9.88 -6.34
N TYR A 50 6.18 -9.81 -5.74
CA TYR A 50 5.72 -10.82 -4.79
C TYR A 50 5.46 -12.17 -5.47
N SER A 51 4.85 -12.17 -6.65
CA SER A 51 4.65 -13.36 -7.48
C SER A 51 5.98 -14.05 -7.81
N LEU A 52 6.99 -13.27 -8.23
CA LEU A 52 8.34 -13.77 -8.49
C LEU A 52 8.97 -14.39 -7.25
N PHE A 53 8.82 -13.74 -6.09
CA PHE A 53 9.32 -14.28 -4.82
C PHE A 53 8.67 -15.62 -4.49
N VAL A 54 7.33 -15.75 -4.57
CA VAL A 54 6.59 -16.99 -4.29
C VAL A 54 6.98 -18.09 -5.27
N PHE A 55 7.09 -17.78 -6.55
CA PHE A 55 7.53 -18.70 -7.60
C PHE A 55 8.93 -19.24 -7.31
N SER A 56 9.88 -18.32 -7.10
CA SER A 56 11.28 -18.66 -6.85
C SER A 56 11.47 -19.48 -5.59
N TRP A 57 10.73 -19.15 -4.52
CA TRP A 57 10.69 -19.96 -3.30
C TRP A 57 10.22 -21.38 -3.57
N GLY A 58 9.14 -21.54 -4.33
CA GLY A 58 8.61 -22.85 -4.70
C GLY A 58 9.55 -23.66 -5.56
N MET A 59 10.39 -23.00 -6.38
CA MET A 59 11.35 -23.64 -7.29
C MET A 59 12.74 -23.85 -6.68
N THR A 60 13.03 -23.24 -5.52
CA THR A 60 14.36 -23.28 -4.90
C THR A 60 14.67 -24.68 -4.37
N GLU A 61 15.82 -25.23 -4.80
CA GLU A 61 16.49 -26.43 -4.32
C GLU A 61 17.96 -26.14 -4.06
N HIS A 62 18.68 -27.10 -3.41
CA HIS A 62 20.06 -26.87 -2.97
C HIS A 62 21.05 -26.50 -4.09
N GLU A 63 20.79 -26.92 -5.34
CA GLU A 63 21.72 -26.80 -6.46
C GLU A 63 21.20 -25.90 -7.60
N ASN A 64 20.05 -25.23 -7.44
CA ASN A 64 19.51 -24.42 -8.51
C ASN A 64 19.63 -22.91 -8.26
N MET A 65 19.63 -22.11 -9.33
CA MET A 65 19.77 -20.65 -9.26
C MET A 65 18.49 -19.90 -8.83
N TRP A 66 17.40 -20.60 -8.50
CA TRP A 66 16.14 -19.96 -8.10
C TRP A 66 16.24 -19.16 -6.80
N ALA A 67 17.24 -19.46 -5.96
CA ALA A 67 17.56 -18.62 -4.81
C ALA A 67 17.83 -17.15 -5.23
N LEU A 68 18.49 -16.92 -6.38
CA LEU A 68 18.71 -15.57 -6.91
C LEU A 68 17.39 -14.88 -7.26
N GLY A 69 16.45 -15.62 -7.90
CA GLY A 69 15.10 -15.10 -8.19
C GLY A 69 14.34 -14.68 -6.94
N MET A 70 14.52 -15.40 -5.83
CA MET A 70 13.95 -15.06 -4.53
C MET A 70 14.52 -13.75 -3.99
N TYR A 71 15.84 -13.54 -4.06
CA TYR A 71 16.46 -12.28 -3.64
C TYR A 71 16.03 -11.10 -4.53
N ILE A 72 15.98 -11.29 -5.84
CA ILE A 72 15.50 -10.27 -6.78
C ILE A 72 14.03 -9.93 -6.49
N GLY A 73 13.20 -10.94 -6.30
CA GLY A 73 11.77 -10.74 -5.96
C GLY A 73 11.60 -9.96 -4.66
N ALA A 74 12.34 -10.33 -3.60
CA ALA A 74 12.28 -9.65 -2.30
C ALA A 74 12.81 -8.21 -2.39
N ALA A 75 13.93 -7.98 -3.06
CA ALA A 75 14.51 -6.64 -3.23
C ALA A 75 13.58 -5.72 -4.04
N SER A 76 13.06 -6.22 -5.18
CA SER A 76 12.10 -5.48 -6.00
C SER A 76 10.82 -5.17 -5.24
N PHE A 77 10.30 -6.12 -4.47
CA PHE A 77 9.14 -5.92 -3.60
C PHE A 77 9.39 -4.80 -2.59
N GLY A 78 10.55 -4.82 -1.92
CA GLY A 78 10.94 -3.75 -0.99
C GLY A 78 11.00 -2.38 -1.64
N ILE A 79 11.60 -2.28 -2.85
CA ILE A 79 11.67 -1.03 -3.61
C ILE A 79 10.26 -0.52 -3.95
N PHE A 80 9.39 -1.36 -4.51
CA PHE A 80 8.03 -0.93 -4.87
C PHE A 80 7.18 -0.58 -3.65
N VAL A 81 7.34 -1.27 -2.52
CA VAL A 81 6.69 -0.90 -1.25
C VAL A 81 7.21 0.44 -0.74
N ALA A 82 8.51 0.70 -0.83
CA ALA A 82 9.10 1.99 -0.45
C ALA A 82 8.54 3.13 -1.34
N LEU A 83 8.46 2.93 -2.66
CA LEU A 83 7.85 3.88 -3.60
C LEU A 83 6.35 4.12 -3.28
N TYR A 84 5.64 3.06 -2.94
CA TYR A 84 4.24 3.14 -2.51
C TYR A 84 4.09 4.02 -1.26
N LEU A 85 4.88 3.77 -0.22
CA LEU A 85 4.88 4.57 1.01
C LEU A 85 5.29 6.02 0.75
N TYR A 86 6.29 6.24 -0.12
CA TYR A 86 6.72 7.55 -0.53
C TYR A 86 5.64 8.34 -1.26
N THR A 87 4.86 7.68 -2.12
CA THR A 87 3.72 8.31 -2.81
C THR A 87 2.70 8.85 -1.81
N PHE A 88 2.38 8.11 -0.75
CA PHE A 88 1.48 8.60 0.29
C PHE A 88 2.10 9.72 1.12
N HIS A 89 3.40 9.65 1.38
CA HIS A 89 4.10 10.72 2.07
C HIS A 89 4.03 12.04 1.29
N LEU A 90 4.22 12.01 -0.03
CA LEU A 90 4.09 13.19 -0.91
C LEU A 90 2.67 13.78 -0.89
N LEU A 91 1.66 12.96 -0.72
CA LEU A 91 0.26 13.38 -0.60
C LEU A 91 -0.10 13.91 0.79
N GLY A 92 0.86 13.93 1.73
CA GLY A 92 0.63 14.33 3.11
C GLY A 92 -0.26 13.37 3.90
N ILE A 93 -0.42 12.12 3.41
CA ILE A 93 -1.22 11.09 4.06
C ILE A 93 -0.32 10.30 5.01
N LYS A 94 -0.60 10.39 6.31
CA LYS A 94 0.12 9.58 7.31
C LYS A 94 -0.47 8.18 7.33
N ILE A 95 0.22 7.23 6.70
CA ILE A 95 -0.10 5.81 6.83
C ILE A 95 0.54 5.28 8.11
N SER A 96 -0.28 4.77 9.02
CA SER A 96 0.24 3.98 10.14
C SER A 96 0.52 2.56 9.64
N ILE A 97 1.79 2.19 9.53
CA ILE A 97 2.21 0.83 9.14
C ILE A 97 1.81 -0.19 10.21
N LEU A 98 1.77 0.25 11.47
CA LEU A 98 1.36 -0.59 12.59
C LEU A 98 -0.14 -0.38 12.88
N ALA A 99 -0.87 -1.47 12.87
CA ALA A 99 -2.28 -1.46 13.19
C ALA A 99 -2.51 -1.02 14.63
N ARG A 100 -3.33 0.04 14.82
CA ARG A 100 -3.66 0.57 16.14
C ARG A 100 -4.89 -0.07 16.76
N THR A 101 -5.75 -0.69 15.97
CA THR A 101 -7.01 -1.30 16.44
C THR A 101 -6.93 -2.82 16.43
N LYS A 102 -7.56 -3.49 17.41
CA LYS A 102 -7.57 -4.97 17.51
C LYS A 102 -8.16 -5.62 16.26
N GLU A 103 -9.18 -5.03 15.66
CA GLU A 103 -9.83 -5.54 14.44
C GLU A 103 -8.89 -5.49 13.24
N ARG A 104 -8.10 -4.44 13.11
CA ARG A 104 -7.11 -4.29 12.05
C ARG A 104 -5.97 -5.29 12.21
N ILE A 105 -5.46 -5.48 13.44
CA ILE A 105 -4.45 -6.49 13.73
C ILE A 105 -4.95 -7.88 13.32
N LYS A 106 -6.20 -8.22 13.66
CA LYS A 106 -6.81 -9.49 13.27
C LYS A 106 -6.87 -9.66 11.74
N SER A 107 -7.29 -8.63 11.02
CA SER A 107 -7.34 -8.66 9.56
C SER A 107 -5.95 -8.82 8.92
N GLU A 108 -4.94 -8.10 9.42
CA GLU A 108 -3.55 -8.19 8.96
C GLU A 108 -2.94 -9.57 9.26
N LEU A 109 -3.23 -10.17 10.42
CA LEU A 109 -2.81 -11.52 10.75
C LEU A 109 -3.45 -12.56 9.83
N ILE A 110 -4.75 -12.45 9.54
CA ILE A 110 -5.42 -13.35 8.58
C ILE A 110 -4.76 -13.26 7.20
N LEU A 111 -4.46 -12.05 6.72
CA LEU A 111 -3.76 -11.86 5.45
C LEU A 111 -2.37 -12.51 5.46
N MET A 112 -1.58 -12.31 6.52
CA MET A 112 -0.27 -12.95 6.66
C MET A 112 -0.37 -14.48 6.63
N VAL A 113 -1.37 -15.05 7.30
CA VAL A 113 -1.61 -16.50 7.28
C VAL A 113 -1.97 -16.98 5.88
N ILE A 114 -2.88 -16.29 5.18
CA ILE A 114 -3.27 -16.64 3.81
C ILE A 114 -2.04 -16.66 2.88
N PHE A 115 -1.23 -15.59 2.90
CA PHE A 115 -0.03 -15.50 2.07
C PHE A 115 1.02 -16.54 2.46
N GLY A 116 1.19 -16.83 3.76
CA GLY A 116 2.06 -17.87 4.25
C GLY A 116 1.63 -19.27 3.80
N VAL A 117 0.34 -19.56 3.85
CA VAL A 117 -0.23 -20.83 3.36
C VAL A 117 0.00 -20.99 1.86
N ILE A 118 -0.24 -19.97 1.04
CA ILE A 118 0.00 -20.02 -0.41
C ILE A 118 1.47 -20.30 -0.70
N LEU A 119 2.39 -19.62 0.00
CA LEU A 119 3.83 -19.79 -0.14
C LEU A 119 4.27 -21.24 0.18
N ILE A 120 3.83 -21.76 1.34
CA ILE A 120 4.20 -23.10 1.79
C ILE A 120 3.55 -24.16 0.91
N ALA A 121 2.26 -24.01 0.58
CA ALA A 121 1.53 -24.97 -0.23
C ALA A 121 2.15 -25.13 -1.63
N GLY A 122 2.55 -24.04 -2.30
CA GLY A 122 3.18 -24.09 -3.61
C GLY A 122 4.43 -24.97 -3.62
N ARG A 123 5.26 -24.88 -2.58
CA ARG A 123 6.47 -25.71 -2.44
C ARG A 123 6.15 -27.14 -2.06
N GLN A 124 5.29 -27.37 -1.07
CA GLN A 124 4.96 -28.71 -0.59
C GLN A 124 4.29 -29.56 -1.65
N VAL A 125 3.34 -28.98 -2.39
CA VAL A 125 2.65 -29.67 -3.49
C VAL A 125 3.61 -30.00 -4.62
N ARG A 126 4.60 -29.15 -4.91
CA ARG A 126 5.67 -29.49 -5.86
C ARG A 126 6.49 -30.70 -5.39
N LEU A 127 6.88 -30.73 -4.10
CA LEU A 127 7.62 -31.86 -3.53
C LEU A 127 6.84 -33.18 -3.58
N LEU A 128 5.51 -33.13 -3.70
CA LEU A 128 4.64 -34.28 -3.93
C LEU A 128 4.58 -34.72 -5.41
N GLY A 129 5.34 -34.06 -6.30
CA GLY A 129 5.44 -34.42 -7.72
C GLY A 129 4.65 -33.51 -8.67
N PHE A 130 3.97 -32.45 -8.18
CA PHE A 130 3.24 -31.52 -9.03
C PHE A 130 4.11 -30.32 -9.42
N GLU A 131 4.89 -30.43 -10.49
CA GLU A 131 5.85 -29.42 -10.95
C GLU A 131 5.24 -28.03 -11.23
N PHE A 132 3.96 -27.97 -11.60
CA PHE A 132 3.25 -26.71 -11.87
C PHE A 132 2.74 -25.97 -10.61
N ALA A 133 2.84 -26.58 -9.44
CA ALA A 133 2.32 -26.00 -8.20
C ALA A 133 2.91 -24.61 -7.89
N PRO A 134 4.22 -24.34 -8.03
CA PRO A 134 4.78 -23.00 -7.80
C PRO A 134 4.25 -21.94 -8.77
N HIS A 135 3.97 -22.31 -10.03
CA HIS A 135 3.40 -21.38 -11.02
C HIS A 135 1.98 -20.94 -10.61
N ILE A 136 1.15 -21.91 -10.20
CA ILE A 136 -0.21 -21.65 -9.76
C ILE A 136 -0.19 -20.82 -8.46
N ALA A 137 0.66 -21.17 -7.51
CA ALA A 137 0.81 -20.43 -6.25
C ALA A 137 1.24 -18.98 -6.49
N ALA A 138 2.19 -18.76 -7.40
CA ALA A 138 2.65 -17.42 -7.78
C ALA A 138 1.55 -16.57 -8.43
N LEU A 139 0.76 -17.16 -9.34
CA LEU A 139 -0.37 -16.49 -9.99
C LEU A 139 -1.47 -16.12 -8.97
N ILE A 140 -1.81 -17.04 -8.07
CA ILE A 140 -2.79 -16.79 -7.01
C ILE A 140 -2.27 -15.70 -6.07
N ALA A 141 -1.03 -15.78 -5.62
CA ALA A 141 -0.43 -14.80 -4.72
C ALA A 141 -0.35 -13.41 -5.34
N GLY A 142 0.16 -13.30 -6.57
CA GLY A 142 0.25 -12.03 -7.30
C GLY A 142 -1.13 -11.45 -7.62
N GLY A 143 -2.05 -12.26 -8.13
CA GLY A 143 -3.42 -11.83 -8.44
C GLY A 143 -4.19 -11.37 -7.19
N TYR A 144 -4.05 -12.09 -6.07
CA TYR A 144 -4.66 -11.70 -4.81
C TYR A 144 -4.04 -10.42 -4.24
N MET A 145 -2.72 -10.25 -4.32
CA MET A 145 -2.04 -9.01 -3.94
C MET A 145 -2.51 -7.84 -4.80
N ALA A 146 -2.59 -8.01 -6.13
CA ALA A 146 -3.10 -6.98 -7.04
C ALA A 146 -4.55 -6.59 -6.70
N TYR A 147 -5.41 -7.57 -6.45
CA TYR A 147 -6.80 -7.34 -6.04
C TYR A 147 -6.88 -6.55 -4.73
N LEU A 148 -6.09 -6.93 -3.72
CA LEU A 148 -6.06 -6.22 -2.44
C LEU A 148 -5.59 -4.77 -2.61
N LEU A 149 -4.50 -4.53 -3.35
CA LEU A 149 -3.98 -3.19 -3.60
C LEU A 149 -4.91 -2.34 -4.46
N TYR A 150 -5.69 -2.95 -5.34
CA TYR A 150 -6.71 -2.26 -6.12
C TYR A 150 -7.93 -1.87 -5.30
N LYS A 151 -8.37 -2.76 -4.41
CA LYS A 151 -9.57 -2.56 -3.57
C LYS A 151 -9.28 -1.75 -2.32
N TYR A 152 -8.10 -1.95 -1.71
CA TYR A 152 -7.63 -1.31 -0.49
C TYR A 152 -6.24 -0.69 -0.75
N PRO A 153 -5.94 0.54 -0.40
CA PRO A 153 -6.70 1.47 0.40
C PRO A 153 -7.59 2.34 -0.49
N THR A 154 -8.88 2.24 -0.33
CA THR A 154 -9.74 3.32 -0.76
C THR A 154 -9.48 4.51 0.17
N GLY A 155 -9.58 5.73 -0.33
CA GLY A 155 -9.43 6.92 0.49
C GLY A 155 -10.37 6.94 1.71
N GLU A 156 -11.50 6.24 1.67
CA GLU A 156 -12.40 6.02 2.81
C GLU A 156 -11.74 5.27 3.96
N TYR A 157 -10.93 4.24 3.66
CA TYR A 157 -10.17 3.51 4.66
C TYR A 157 -9.10 4.37 5.32
N LEU A 158 -8.45 5.25 4.55
CA LEU A 158 -7.42 6.16 5.05
C LEU A 158 -8.01 7.26 5.93
N VAL A 159 -9.20 7.79 5.57
CA VAL A 159 -9.91 8.84 6.35
C VAL A 159 -10.53 8.27 7.62
N GLY A 160 -11.05 7.03 7.59
CA GLY A 160 -11.66 6.39 8.76
C GLY A 160 -10.68 6.14 9.92
N ASN A 161 -9.38 6.06 9.64
CA ASN A 161 -8.33 5.80 10.63
C ASN A 161 -7.68 7.06 11.25
N GLN A 162 -8.16 8.26 10.90
CA GLN A 162 -7.66 9.53 11.46
C GLN A 162 -8.45 10.03 12.68
N LYS A 163 -9.42 9.24 13.17
CA LYS A 163 -10.18 9.51 14.40
C LYS A 163 -9.48 8.96 15.63
#